data_32e681b3103d9570f66939abf720b6fa
#
_entry.id   32e681b3103d9570f66939abf720b6fa
#
_cell.length_a   1.000
_cell.length_b   1.000
_cell.length_c   1.000
_cell.angle_alpha   90.00
_cell.angle_beta   90.00
_cell.angle_gamma   90.00
#
_symmetry.space_group_name_H-M   'P 1'
#
loop_
_entity.id
_entity.type
_entity.pdbx_description
1 polymer ?
#
loop_
_entity_poly.entity_id
_entity_poly.type
_entity_poly.pdbx_seq_one_letter_code
_entity_poly.pdbx_strand_id
1 'polypeptide(L)'
;MDWKATAKGKHILILEGYARQCLPFMREFKKLGMEVSLLCHTKIDCGYVSRLPDHKILGICNPEQYEKSERYIVKLIKTGKFDLVLPLVDFSASILAKHKEELAEHAVILVSDGTAFDKSQDKLQVMKTCMENDISCPMTLDGISSIDEVDESGIQFPIVIKPRRGCGAKGFHKILTKDDLSRIVAENGIDLKQMVVQEC
;
A
#
# COMPACT_ATOMS: atom_id res chain seq x y z
N MET A 1 -26.00 16.77 -1.98
CA MET A 1 -24.91 17.38 -2.79
C MET A 1 -24.70 16.49 -4.00
N ASP A 2 -24.80 17.03 -5.20
CA ASP A 2 -24.53 16.26 -6.43
C ASP A 2 -23.00 16.16 -6.65
N TRP A 3 -22.42 15.08 -6.15
CA TRP A 3 -20.98 14.83 -6.22
C TRP A 3 -20.47 14.70 -7.67
N LYS A 4 -21.35 14.30 -8.63
CA LYS A 4 -20.99 14.22 -10.06
C LYS A 4 -20.77 15.60 -10.66
N ALA A 5 -21.63 16.55 -10.31
CA ALA A 5 -21.47 17.95 -10.74
C ALA A 5 -20.19 18.56 -10.14
N THR A 6 -19.84 18.20 -8.89
CA THR A 6 -18.63 18.69 -8.22
C THR A 6 -17.34 18.14 -8.86
N ALA A 7 -17.37 16.94 -9.42
CA ALA A 7 -16.19 16.32 -10.05
C ALA A 7 -15.88 16.87 -11.44
N LYS A 8 -16.88 17.38 -12.16
CA LYS A 8 -16.73 17.86 -13.55
C LYS A 8 -15.71 19.01 -13.63
N GLY A 9 -14.76 18.85 -14.54
CA GLY A 9 -13.68 19.82 -14.77
C GLY A 9 -12.55 19.82 -13.72
N LYS A 10 -12.64 18.94 -12.69
CA LYS A 10 -11.55 18.75 -11.75
C LYS A 10 -10.41 17.96 -12.37
N HIS A 11 -9.18 18.29 -12.00
CA HIS A 11 -7.96 17.67 -12.52
C HIS A 11 -7.37 16.68 -11.49
N ILE A 12 -7.27 15.42 -11.88
CA ILE A 12 -6.68 14.38 -11.05
C ILE A 12 -5.32 13.92 -11.59
N LEU A 13 -4.35 13.79 -10.68
CA LEU A 13 -3.10 13.08 -10.93
C LEU A 13 -3.20 11.66 -10.38
N ILE A 14 -3.08 10.66 -11.24
CA ILE A 14 -2.93 9.27 -10.85
C ILE A 14 -1.45 8.92 -10.92
N LEU A 15 -0.92 8.36 -9.84
CA LEU A 15 0.43 7.81 -9.83
C LEU A 15 0.42 6.37 -10.38
N GLU A 16 1.58 5.84 -10.77
CA GLU A 16 1.77 4.47 -11.26
C GLU A 16 0.97 4.06 -12.50
N GLY A 17 1.29 4.66 -13.62
CA GLY A 17 0.75 4.27 -14.92
C GLY A 17 1.11 2.84 -15.37
N TYR A 18 2.07 2.18 -14.70
CA TYR A 18 2.39 0.77 -14.91
C TYR A 18 1.38 -0.17 -14.24
N ALA A 19 0.71 0.28 -13.19
CA ALA A 19 -0.24 -0.53 -12.43
C ALA A 19 -1.56 -0.65 -13.19
N ARG A 20 -2.02 -1.88 -13.45
CA ARG A 20 -3.25 -2.14 -14.21
C ARG A 20 -4.49 -1.46 -13.62
N GLN A 21 -4.48 -1.22 -12.31
CA GLN A 21 -5.55 -0.50 -11.61
C GLN A 21 -5.78 0.91 -12.16
N CYS A 22 -4.78 1.56 -12.79
CA CYS A 22 -4.97 2.89 -13.37
C CYS A 22 -6.07 2.91 -14.44
N LEU A 23 -6.27 1.81 -15.18
CA LEU A 23 -7.22 1.76 -16.29
C LEU A 23 -8.69 1.93 -15.85
N PRO A 24 -9.23 1.16 -14.87
CA PRO A 24 -10.60 1.37 -14.40
C PRO A 24 -10.77 2.73 -13.73
N PHE A 25 -9.82 3.21 -12.94
CA PHE A 25 -9.90 4.55 -12.34
C PHE A 25 -10.00 5.65 -13.41
N MET A 26 -9.13 5.63 -14.41
CA MET A 26 -9.18 6.59 -15.50
C MET A 26 -10.52 6.58 -16.23
N ARG A 27 -11.10 5.38 -16.49
CA ARG A 27 -12.42 5.28 -17.14
C ARG A 27 -13.50 5.96 -16.32
N GLU A 28 -13.53 5.74 -15.01
CA GLU A 28 -14.54 6.33 -14.15
C GLU A 28 -14.34 7.84 -14.01
N PHE A 29 -13.12 8.33 -13.82
CA PHE A 29 -12.87 9.77 -13.76
C PHE A 29 -13.22 10.48 -15.08
N LYS A 30 -12.94 9.87 -16.22
CA LYS A 30 -13.36 10.41 -17.52
C LYS A 30 -14.89 10.47 -17.66
N LYS A 31 -15.63 9.45 -17.18
CA LYS A 31 -17.10 9.48 -17.15
C LYS A 31 -17.66 10.60 -16.27
N LEU A 32 -16.94 10.96 -15.23
CA LEU A 32 -17.27 12.09 -14.35
C LEU A 32 -16.91 13.46 -14.96
N GLY A 33 -16.29 13.48 -16.14
CA GLY A 33 -15.85 14.71 -16.80
C GLY A 33 -14.63 15.34 -16.17
N MET A 34 -13.81 14.54 -15.46
CA MET A 34 -12.53 14.99 -14.90
C MET A 34 -11.44 14.99 -15.98
N GLU A 35 -10.48 15.90 -15.81
CA GLU A 35 -9.22 15.88 -16.50
C GLU A 35 -8.25 14.92 -15.80
N VAL A 36 -7.59 14.02 -16.54
CA VAL A 36 -6.77 12.95 -15.99
C VAL A 36 -5.33 13.07 -16.44
N SER A 37 -4.44 13.36 -15.50
CA SER A 37 -2.98 13.21 -15.65
C SER A 37 -2.54 11.87 -15.09
N LEU A 38 -1.61 11.22 -15.77
CA LEU A 38 -1.06 9.93 -15.36
C LEU A 38 0.46 9.99 -15.31
N LEU A 39 1.04 9.69 -14.15
CA LEU A 39 2.49 9.53 -14.01
C LEU A 39 2.90 8.12 -14.43
N CYS A 40 3.74 8.02 -15.43
CA CYS A 40 4.27 6.79 -15.98
C CYS A 40 5.79 6.74 -15.81
N HIS A 41 6.32 5.55 -15.58
CA HIS A 41 7.74 5.32 -15.49
C HIS A 41 8.37 5.13 -16.88
N THR A 42 7.65 4.46 -17.78
CA THR A 42 8.10 4.14 -19.14
C THR A 42 7.00 4.36 -20.16
N LYS A 43 7.38 4.41 -21.43
CA LYS A 43 6.42 4.50 -22.56
C LYS A 43 5.67 3.20 -22.84
N ILE A 44 6.06 2.08 -22.23
CA ILE A 44 5.39 0.78 -22.35
C ILE A 44 4.44 0.49 -21.21
N ASP A 45 4.34 1.36 -20.21
CA ASP A 45 3.36 1.25 -19.13
C ASP A 45 1.95 1.16 -19.70
N CYS A 46 1.10 0.31 -19.12
CA CYS A 46 -0.26 0.07 -19.62
C CYS A 46 -1.10 1.36 -19.68
N GLY A 47 -0.87 2.27 -18.74
CA GLY A 47 -1.51 3.57 -18.74
C GLY A 47 -0.95 4.53 -19.81
N TYR A 48 0.37 4.44 -20.09
CA TYR A 48 0.98 5.28 -21.13
C TYR A 48 0.49 4.93 -22.53
N VAL A 49 0.36 3.64 -22.85
CA VAL A 49 -0.16 3.19 -24.15
C VAL A 49 -1.67 3.37 -24.28
N SER A 50 -2.37 3.56 -23.17
CA SER A 50 -3.82 3.83 -23.15
C SER A 50 -4.14 5.19 -23.78
N ARG A 51 -5.36 5.32 -24.33
CA ARG A 51 -5.92 6.59 -24.84
C ARG A 51 -6.80 7.31 -23.81
N LEU A 52 -6.87 6.79 -22.58
CA LEU A 52 -7.74 7.32 -21.54
C LEU A 52 -7.24 8.61 -20.88
N PRO A 53 -5.95 8.74 -20.51
CA PRO A 53 -5.48 9.95 -19.85
C PRO A 53 -5.37 11.11 -20.83
N ASP A 54 -5.71 12.32 -20.35
CA ASP A 54 -5.52 13.55 -21.10
C ASP A 54 -4.05 13.93 -21.17
N HIS A 55 -3.30 13.72 -20.08
CA HIS A 55 -1.88 14.01 -19.98
C HIS A 55 -1.09 12.80 -19.50
N LYS A 56 0.00 12.53 -20.16
CA LYS A 56 0.95 11.45 -19.85
C LYS A 56 2.27 12.05 -19.42
N ILE A 57 2.61 11.90 -18.16
CA ILE A 57 3.82 12.43 -17.56
C ILE A 57 4.84 11.30 -17.44
N LEU A 58 5.98 11.40 -18.10
CA LEU A 58 7.10 10.49 -17.88
C LEU A 58 7.94 11.02 -16.72
N GLY A 59 8.14 10.20 -15.69
CA GLY A 59 8.87 10.63 -14.53
C GLY A 59 9.33 9.49 -13.63
N ILE A 60 9.94 9.86 -12.51
CA ILE A 60 10.51 8.91 -11.56
C ILE A 60 9.44 8.49 -10.55
N CYS A 61 8.98 7.24 -10.66
CA CYS A 61 8.06 6.61 -9.71
C CYS A 61 8.46 5.14 -9.58
N ASN A 62 9.59 4.88 -8.91
CA ASN A 62 10.20 3.56 -8.80
C ASN A 62 10.62 3.28 -7.35
N PRO A 63 10.13 2.17 -6.72
CA PRO A 63 10.52 1.79 -5.37
C PRO A 63 12.03 1.64 -5.15
N GLU A 64 12.76 1.15 -6.16
CA GLU A 64 14.22 0.98 -6.10
C GLU A 64 14.98 2.31 -6.02
N GLN A 65 14.33 3.41 -6.35
CA GLN A 65 14.88 4.77 -6.31
C GLN A 65 14.02 5.66 -5.40
N TYR A 66 13.75 5.20 -4.18
CA TYR A 66 12.80 5.84 -3.27
C TYR A 66 13.01 7.35 -3.13
N GLU A 67 14.18 7.80 -2.71
CA GLU A 67 14.46 9.22 -2.49
C GLU A 67 14.33 10.10 -3.73
N LYS A 68 14.69 9.55 -4.91
CA LYS A 68 14.52 10.28 -6.18
C LYS A 68 13.05 10.40 -6.54
N SER A 69 12.30 9.32 -6.35
CA SER A 69 10.86 9.27 -6.59
C SER A 69 10.12 10.20 -5.65
N GLU A 70 10.46 10.20 -4.38
CA GLU A 70 9.90 11.08 -3.36
C GLU A 70 10.08 12.55 -3.77
N ARG A 71 11.30 12.97 -4.05
CA ARG A 71 11.60 14.34 -4.49
C ARG A 71 10.86 14.71 -5.77
N TYR A 72 10.78 13.78 -6.74
CA TYR A 72 10.09 14.02 -8.00
C TYR A 72 8.58 14.17 -7.80
N ILE A 73 7.94 13.24 -7.09
CA ILE A 73 6.49 13.23 -6.85
C ILE A 73 6.07 14.48 -6.07
N VAL A 74 6.78 14.81 -4.98
CA VAL A 74 6.49 16.01 -4.18
C VAL A 74 6.62 17.27 -5.04
N LYS A 75 7.70 17.41 -5.83
CA LYS A 75 7.87 18.55 -6.73
C LYS A 75 6.76 18.61 -7.78
N LEU A 76 6.40 17.48 -8.39
CA LEU A 76 5.34 17.40 -9.41
C LEU A 76 4.01 17.91 -8.87
N ILE A 77 3.64 17.51 -7.66
CA ILE A 77 2.38 17.94 -7.02
C ILE A 77 2.42 19.42 -6.71
N LYS A 78 3.51 19.94 -6.13
CA LYS A 78 3.64 21.36 -5.78
C LYS A 78 3.65 22.30 -6.99
N THR A 79 4.18 21.84 -8.12
CA THR A 79 4.29 22.67 -9.33
C THR A 79 3.17 22.43 -10.32
N GLY A 80 2.45 21.31 -10.19
CA GLY A 80 1.28 20.97 -11.01
C GLY A 80 0.01 21.68 -10.51
N LYS A 81 -0.99 21.69 -11.35
CA LYS A 81 -2.32 22.23 -11.00
C LYS A 81 -3.31 21.07 -10.91
N PHE A 82 -3.17 20.27 -9.85
CA PHE A 82 -4.04 19.13 -9.61
C PHE A 82 -5.03 19.46 -8.50
N ASP A 83 -6.29 19.09 -8.66
CA ASP A 83 -7.28 19.14 -7.58
C ASP A 83 -7.16 17.92 -6.66
N LEU A 84 -6.79 16.76 -7.22
CA LEU A 84 -6.70 15.48 -6.55
C LEU A 84 -5.41 14.74 -6.91
N VAL A 85 -4.85 14.00 -5.95
CA VAL A 85 -3.75 13.05 -6.19
C VAL A 85 -4.13 11.68 -5.65
N LEU A 86 -4.10 10.65 -6.51
CA LEU A 86 -4.42 9.26 -6.19
C LEU A 86 -3.19 8.37 -6.36
N PRO A 87 -2.65 7.79 -5.28
CA PRO A 87 -1.69 6.70 -5.35
C PRO A 87 -2.41 5.38 -5.60
N LEU A 88 -1.77 4.44 -6.30
CA LEU A 88 -2.34 3.12 -6.58
C LEU A 88 -1.62 1.98 -5.87
N VAL A 89 -0.45 2.24 -5.27
CA VAL A 89 0.35 1.25 -4.56
C VAL A 89 0.92 1.82 -3.27
N ASP A 90 1.27 0.95 -2.34
CA ASP A 90 1.78 1.33 -1.01
C ASP A 90 3.01 2.23 -1.08
N PHE A 91 3.86 2.04 -2.09
CA PHE A 91 5.07 2.83 -2.29
C PHE A 91 4.77 4.33 -2.43
N SER A 92 3.93 4.72 -3.38
CA SER A 92 3.57 6.13 -3.57
C SER A 92 2.65 6.63 -2.46
N ALA A 93 1.78 5.76 -1.94
CA ALA A 93 0.94 6.09 -0.80
C ALA A 93 1.79 6.44 0.44
N SER A 94 2.91 5.74 0.68
CA SER A 94 3.84 6.06 1.79
C SER A 94 4.50 7.43 1.61
N ILE A 95 4.90 7.78 0.39
CA ILE A 95 5.45 9.10 0.08
C ILE A 95 4.40 10.19 0.35
N LEU A 96 3.18 9.99 -0.17
CA LEU A 96 2.11 10.96 0.02
C LEU A 96 1.69 11.10 1.49
N ALA A 97 1.64 10.01 2.24
CA ALA A 97 1.30 10.03 3.66
C ALA A 97 2.35 10.80 4.49
N LYS A 98 3.63 10.60 4.18
CA LYS A 98 4.76 11.30 4.81
C LYS A 98 4.70 12.83 4.59
N HIS A 99 4.27 13.27 3.41
CA HIS A 99 4.22 14.67 3.00
C HIS A 99 2.80 15.25 2.98
N LYS A 100 1.82 14.55 3.58
CA LYS A 100 0.40 14.91 3.42
C LYS A 100 0.07 16.33 3.80
N GLU A 101 0.55 16.79 4.94
CA GLU A 101 0.28 18.17 5.43
C GLU A 101 0.81 19.22 4.45
N GLU A 102 2.04 19.07 4.01
CA GLU A 102 2.69 19.96 3.05
C GLU A 102 1.99 19.96 1.68
N LEU A 103 1.56 18.78 1.21
CA LEU A 103 0.93 18.61 -0.09
C LEU A 103 -0.56 19.02 -0.08
N ALA A 104 -1.21 19.03 1.09
CA ALA A 104 -2.61 19.42 1.22
C ALA A 104 -2.86 20.90 0.86
N GLU A 105 -1.83 21.73 0.87
CA GLU A 105 -1.90 23.13 0.39
C GLU A 105 -2.03 23.20 -1.15
N HIS A 106 -1.69 22.13 -1.87
CA HIS A 106 -1.63 22.10 -3.33
C HIS A 106 -2.72 21.24 -3.97
N ALA A 107 -3.13 20.15 -3.31
CA ALA A 107 -4.15 19.23 -3.82
C ALA A 107 -4.78 18.41 -2.69
N VAL A 108 -5.94 17.83 -2.94
CA VAL A 108 -6.50 16.81 -2.05
C VAL A 108 -5.70 15.52 -2.22
N ILE A 109 -5.07 15.05 -1.15
CA ILE A 109 -4.23 13.86 -1.14
C ILE A 109 -5.04 12.67 -0.61
N LEU A 110 -5.29 11.69 -1.46
CA LEU A 110 -6.16 10.55 -1.16
C LEU A 110 -5.40 9.42 -0.43
N VAL A 111 -4.86 9.75 0.74
CA VAL A 111 -4.24 8.81 1.68
C VAL A 111 -4.62 9.19 3.11
N SER A 112 -4.45 8.28 4.07
CA SER A 112 -4.50 8.61 5.50
C SER A 112 -3.31 9.49 5.89
N ASP A 113 -3.31 10.03 7.10
CA ASP A 113 -2.10 10.67 7.64
C ASP A 113 -0.95 9.67 7.81
N GLY A 114 0.29 10.18 7.93
CA GLY A 114 1.47 9.33 7.96
C GLY A 114 1.48 8.32 9.10
N THR A 115 0.97 8.70 10.27
CA THR A 115 0.90 7.82 11.45
C THR A 115 -0.09 6.68 11.25
N ALA A 116 -1.30 6.99 10.77
CA ALA A 116 -2.32 5.98 10.47
C ALA A 116 -1.88 5.07 9.32
N PHE A 117 -1.25 5.65 8.28
CA PHE A 117 -0.69 4.88 7.17
C PHE A 117 0.38 3.88 7.66
N ASP A 118 1.36 4.36 8.44
CA ASP A 118 2.46 3.49 8.92
C ASP A 118 1.95 2.36 9.82
N LYS A 119 0.99 2.63 10.71
CA LYS A 119 0.32 1.60 11.51
C LYS A 119 -0.40 0.57 10.62
N SER A 120 -1.09 1.01 9.58
CA SER A 120 -1.82 0.12 8.67
C SER A 120 -0.90 -0.82 7.86
N GLN A 121 0.35 -0.42 7.66
CA GLN A 121 1.36 -1.23 6.96
C GLN A 121 1.96 -2.35 7.83
N ASP A 122 1.83 -2.27 9.15
CA ASP A 122 2.29 -3.28 10.10
C ASP A 122 1.13 -4.15 10.55
N LYS A 123 1.05 -5.39 10.03
CA LYS A 123 -0.05 -6.32 10.32
C LYS A 123 -0.23 -6.61 11.80
N LEU A 124 0.86 -6.59 12.58
CA LEU A 124 0.78 -6.76 14.02
C LEU A 124 0.13 -5.55 14.70
N GLN A 125 0.47 -4.33 14.28
CA GLN A 125 -0.17 -3.11 14.79
C GLN A 125 -1.67 -3.07 14.44
N VAL A 126 -2.04 -3.54 13.24
CA VAL A 126 -3.46 -3.67 12.86
C VAL A 126 -4.19 -4.63 13.81
N MET A 127 -3.62 -5.80 14.11
CA MET A 127 -4.23 -6.75 15.03
C MET A 127 -4.33 -6.18 16.46
N LYS A 128 -3.29 -5.51 16.95
CA LYS A 128 -3.35 -4.80 18.24
C LYS A 128 -4.48 -3.77 18.27
N THR A 129 -4.59 -2.96 17.23
CA THR A 129 -5.66 -1.97 17.12
C THR A 129 -7.05 -2.64 17.11
N CYS A 130 -7.20 -3.78 16.44
CA CYS A 130 -8.46 -4.54 16.47
C CYS A 130 -8.80 -4.99 17.90
N MET A 131 -7.83 -5.59 18.60
CA MET A 131 -8.03 -6.06 19.99
C MET A 131 -8.36 -4.92 20.96
N GLU A 132 -7.67 -3.78 20.84
CA GLU A 132 -7.90 -2.58 21.64
C GLU A 132 -9.30 -1.96 21.45
N ASN A 133 -9.95 -2.24 20.32
CA ASN A 133 -11.26 -1.70 19.95
C ASN A 133 -12.36 -2.77 19.87
N ASP A 134 -12.14 -3.95 20.46
CA ASP A 134 -13.11 -5.06 20.46
C ASP A 134 -13.56 -5.51 19.06
N ILE A 135 -12.68 -5.31 18.06
CA ILE A 135 -12.91 -5.78 16.69
C ILE A 135 -12.43 -7.22 16.59
N SER A 136 -13.31 -8.13 16.17
CA SER A 136 -12.97 -9.54 15.98
C SER A 136 -11.82 -9.69 15.00
N CYS A 137 -10.76 -10.37 15.43
CA CYS A 137 -9.59 -10.65 14.63
C CYS A 137 -9.01 -12.01 15.04
N PRO A 138 -8.24 -12.68 14.14
CA PRO A 138 -7.60 -13.93 14.47
C PRO A 138 -6.61 -13.79 15.63
N MET A 139 -6.49 -14.82 16.47
CA MET A 139 -5.44 -14.87 17.50
C MET A 139 -4.07 -14.64 16.88
N THR A 140 -3.36 -13.66 17.39
CA THR A 140 -2.10 -13.21 16.82
C THR A 140 -1.05 -13.09 17.92
N LEU A 141 0.08 -13.77 17.75
CA LEU A 141 1.17 -13.72 18.72
C LEU A 141 2.06 -12.50 18.46
N ASP A 142 2.46 -11.84 19.53
CA ASP A 142 3.38 -10.71 19.53
C ASP A 142 4.72 -11.09 20.22
N GLY A 143 5.80 -10.52 19.72
CA GLY A 143 7.12 -10.67 20.33
C GLY A 143 7.76 -12.04 20.18
N ILE A 144 7.23 -12.91 19.33
CA ILE A 144 7.76 -14.24 19.09
C ILE A 144 9.14 -14.17 18.45
N SER A 145 10.11 -14.83 19.05
CA SER A 145 11.49 -14.89 18.59
C SER A 145 12.01 -16.30 18.34
N SER A 146 11.31 -17.31 18.86
CA SER A 146 11.69 -18.72 18.73
C SER A 146 10.47 -19.62 18.47
N ILE A 147 10.75 -20.84 18.00
CA ILE A 147 9.72 -21.86 17.77
C ILE A 147 9.13 -22.34 19.10
N ASP A 148 9.93 -22.39 20.14
CA ASP A 148 9.48 -22.82 21.46
C ASP A 148 8.46 -21.84 22.05
N GLU A 149 8.63 -20.54 21.83
CA GLU A 149 7.65 -19.53 22.24
C GLU A 149 6.32 -19.67 21.48
N VAL A 150 6.33 -20.16 20.24
CA VAL A 150 5.09 -20.47 19.51
C VAL A 150 4.34 -21.62 20.19
N ASP A 151 5.04 -22.68 20.58
CA ASP A 151 4.46 -23.81 21.29
C ASP A 151 3.92 -23.41 22.67
N GLU A 152 4.70 -22.68 23.45
CA GLU A 152 4.33 -22.23 24.78
C GLU A 152 3.13 -21.28 24.77
N SER A 153 2.87 -20.62 23.66
CA SER A 153 1.71 -19.73 23.48
C SER A 153 0.35 -20.45 23.51
N GLY A 154 0.35 -21.75 23.26
CA GLY A 154 -0.88 -22.56 23.16
C GLY A 154 -1.66 -22.35 21.87
N ILE A 155 -1.14 -21.64 20.88
CA ILE A 155 -1.80 -21.46 19.57
C ILE A 155 -2.00 -22.80 18.87
N GLN A 156 -3.18 -23.01 18.32
CA GLN A 156 -3.52 -24.29 17.68
C GLN A 156 -3.14 -24.29 16.21
N PHE A 157 -2.49 -25.39 15.76
CA PHE A 157 -2.26 -25.61 14.33
C PHE A 157 -3.56 -26.03 13.60
N PRO A 158 -3.73 -25.64 12.32
CA PRO A 158 -2.79 -24.93 11.47
C PRO A 158 -2.67 -23.43 11.81
N ILE A 159 -1.46 -22.90 11.66
CA ILE A 159 -1.17 -21.48 11.82
C ILE A 159 -0.68 -20.86 10.51
N VAL A 160 -0.60 -19.54 10.50
CA VAL A 160 -0.01 -18.75 9.40
C VAL A 160 1.16 -17.95 9.94
N ILE A 161 2.29 -17.98 9.23
CA ILE A 161 3.37 -17.04 9.40
C ILE A 161 3.50 -16.16 8.17
N LYS A 162 3.66 -14.86 8.37
CA LYS A 162 3.76 -13.88 7.29
C LYS A 162 4.56 -12.67 7.74
N PRO A 163 5.28 -11.98 6.84
CA PRO A 163 5.99 -10.76 7.20
C PRO A 163 5.06 -9.70 7.79
N ARG A 164 5.50 -9.01 8.83
CA ARG A 164 4.76 -7.89 9.45
C ARG A 164 4.43 -6.83 8.43
N ARG A 165 5.39 -6.49 7.55
CA ARG A 165 5.22 -5.53 6.46
C ARG A 165 5.35 -6.22 5.11
N GLY A 166 4.69 -5.69 4.08
CA GLY A 166 4.70 -6.21 2.71
C GLY A 166 3.33 -6.64 2.20
N CYS A 167 3.26 -6.91 0.92
CA CYS A 167 2.03 -7.20 0.17
C CYS A 167 2.20 -8.40 -0.77
N GLY A 168 1.11 -8.83 -1.40
CA GLY A 168 1.11 -9.84 -2.45
C GLY A 168 1.46 -11.26 -1.99
N ALA A 169 1.18 -11.58 -0.72
CA ALA A 169 1.45 -12.90 -0.11
C ALA A 169 2.93 -13.36 -0.17
N LYS A 170 3.87 -12.44 -0.42
CA LYS A 170 5.30 -12.76 -0.37
C LYS A 170 5.69 -13.12 1.07
N GLY A 171 6.38 -14.25 1.24
CA GLY A 171 6.78 -14.75 2.55
C GLY A 171 5.62 -15.25 3.43
N PHE A 172 4.45 -15.50 2.84
CA PHE A 172 3.32 -16.15 3.51
C PHE A 172 3.51 -17.66 3.51
N HIS A 173 3.42 -18.28 4.69
CA HIS A 173 3.47 -19.73 4.85
C HIS A 173 2.30 -20.20 5.72
N LYS A 174 1.58 -21.20 5.25
CA LYS A 174 0.62 -21.97 6.05
C LYS A 174 1.35 -23.14 6.67
N ILE A 175 1.30 -23.26 7.97
CA ILE A 175 2.02 -24.24 8.78
C ILE A 175 1.01 -25.21 9.37
N LEU A 176 1.15 -26.49 9.05
CA LEU A 176 0.20 -27.50 9.48
C LEU A 176 0.57 -28.14 10.83
N THR A 177 1.86 -28.24 11.11
CA THR A 177 2.40 -28.88 12.31
C THR A 177 3.62 -28.13 12.86
N LYS A 178 4.04 -28.43 14.07
CA LYS A 178 5.29 -27.92 14.67
C LYS A 178 6.53 -28.29 13.83
N ASP A 179 6.58 -29.53 13.34
CA ASP A 179 7.69 -29.99 12.51
C ASP A 179 7.79 -29.19 11.22
N ASP A 180 6.63 -28.89 10.61
CA ASP A 180 6.57 -28.00 9.44
C ASP A 180 7.09 -26.60 9.76
N LEU A 181 6.75 -26.05 10.93
CA LEU A 181 7.26 -24.75 11.39
C LEU A 181 8.78 -24.76 11.45
N SER A 182 9.34 -25.75 12.13
CA SER A 182 10.79 -25.90 12.31
C SER A 182 11.51 -25.99 10.96
N ARG A 183 10.99 -26.82 10.08
CA ARG A 183 11.52 -27.02 8.72
C ARG A 183 11.47 -25.74 7.89
N ILE A 184 10.30 -25.10 7.81
CA ILE A 184 10.09 -23.91 6.97
C ILE A 184 10.92 -22.72 7.48
N VAL A 185 11.01 -22.53 8.79
CA VAL A 185 11.85 -21.48 9.39
C VAL A 185 13.32 -21.69 9.03
N ALA A 186 13.82 -22.93 9.14
CA ALA A 186 15.21 -23.26 8.83
C ALA A 186 15.52 -23.15 7.33
N GLU A 187 14.67 -23.74 6.46
CA GLU A 187 14.89 -23.74 5.01
C GLU A 187 14.85 -22.35 4.38
N ASN A 188 14.03 -21.43 4.92
CA ASN A 188 13.87 -20.09 4.38
C ASN A 188 14.64 -19.02 5.17
N GLY A 189 15.36 -19.37 6.22
CA GLY A 189 16.09 -18.42 7.06
C GLY A 189 15.17 -17.35 7.68
N ILE A 190 13.98 -17.76 8.15
CA ILE A 190 12.96 -16.83 8.65
C ILE A 190 13.34 -16.32 10.04
N ASP A 191 13.42 -14.99 10.18
CA ASP A 191 13.47 -14.33 11.48
C ASP A 191 12.04 -14.12 12.01
N LEU A 192 11.64 -14.90 13.00
CA LEU A 192 10.29 -14.84 13.57
C LEU A 192 9.95 -13.46 14.16
N LYS A 193 10.95 -12.67 14.60
CA LYS A 193 10.74 -11.30 15.10
C LYS A 193 10.17 -10.37 14.03
N GLN A 194 10.42 -10.67 12.76
CA GLN A 194 9.91 -9.90 11.61
C GLN A 194 8.60 -10.46 11.06
N MET A 195 8.07 -11.51 11.66
CA MET A 195 6.87 -12.20 11.23
C MET A 195 5.68 -11.90 12.14
N VAL A 196 4.51 -12.13 11.60
CA VAL A 196 3.26 -12.30 12.35
C VAL A 196 2.97 -13.77 12.39
N VAL A 197 2.76 -14.31 13.58
CA VAL A 197 2.29 -15.68 13.83
C VAL A 197 0.82 -15.60 14.20
N GLN A 198 -0.04 -16.30 13.50
CA GLN A 198 -1.49 -16.10 13.59
C GLN A 198 -2.22 -17.42 13.37
N GLU A 199 -3.38 -17.61 14.04
CA GLU A 199 -4.28 -18.70 13.73
C GLU A 199 -4.80 -18.65 12.28
N CYS A 200 -5.18 -19.82 11.72
CA CYS A 200 -5.59 -19.95 10.32
C CYS A 200 -7.12 -20.02 10.19
#